data_b84f6353ed0ffd6611eca483356fc5d0
#
_entry.id   b84f6353ed0ffd6611eca483356fc5d0
#
_cell.length_a   1.000
_cell.length_b   1.000
_cell.length_c   1.000
_cell.angle_alpha   90.00
_cell.angle_beta   90.00
_cell.angle_gamma   90.00
#
_symmetry.space_group_name_H-M   'P 1'
#
loop_
_entity.id
_entity.type
_entity.pdbx_description
1 polymer ?
#
loop_
_entity_poly.entity_id
_entity_poly.type
_entity_poly.pdbx_seq_one_letter_code
_entity_poly.pdbx_strand_id
1 'polypeptide(L)'
;LVQDENEIRKYFHEDAYVNWHCTNEHFNLDEYIIANCEYPGEWNGVVERTEEMGNLLVTVANVYPKDKSVSFHVTSFIRIVNDKIISLDEYWADDSDAPQWRLDKHIGTAIK
;
A
#
# COMPACT_ATOMS: atom_id res chain seq x y z
N LEU A 1 6.01 -1.37 6.39
CA LEU A 1 4.95 -2.36 6.21
C LEU A 1 4.88 -3.26 7.44
N VAL A 2 3.81 -3.16 8.19
CA VAL A 2 3.65 -3.89 9.45
C VAL A 2 2.86 -5.17 9.20
N GLN A 3 3.47 -6.32 9.55
CA GLN A 3 2.82 -7.64 9.50
C GLN A 3 2.67 -8.24 10.90
N ASP A 4 2.37 -7.40 11.87
CA ASP A 4 2.17 -7.77 13.27
C ASP A 4 0.76 -7.41 13.71
N GLU A 5 -0.03 -8.41 14.11
CA GLU A 5 -1.43 -8.23 14.51
C GLU A 5 -1.58 -7.20 15.63
N ASN A 6 -0.75 -7.27 16.66
CA ASN A 6 -0.87 -6.38 17.81
C ASN A 6 -0.58 -4.92 17.45
N GLU A 7 0.40 -4.69 16.56
CA GLU A 7 0.72 -3.36 16.08
C GLU A 7 -0.43 -2.81 15.22
N ILE A 8 -0.98 -3.62 14.32
CA ILE A 8 -2.11 -3.19 13.49
C ILE A 8 -3.29 -2.78 14.36
N ARG A 9 -3.65 -3.58 15.36
CA ARG A 9 -4.78 -3.30 16.22
C ARG A 9 -4.63 -2.02 17.04
N LYS A 10 -3.41 -1.58 17.32
CA LYS A 10 -3.18 -0.31 18.04
C LYS A 10 -3.61 0.90 17.22
N TYR A 11 -3.48 0.86 15.91
CA TYR A 11 -3.70 2.01 15.05
C TYR A 11 -5.05 2.02 14.34
N PHE A 12 -5.78 0.90 14.36
CA PHE A 12 -7.06 0.77 13.67
C PHE A 12 -8.23 0.76 14.63
N HIS A 13 -9.32 1.43 14.24
CA HIS A 13 -10.60 1.28 14.90
C HIS A 13 -11.11 -0.16 14.69
N GLU A 14 -11.79 -0.75 15.69
CA GLU A 14 -12.27 -2.13 15.58
C GLU A 14 -13.28 -2.34 14.43
N ASP A 15 -14.01 -1.29 14.04
CA ASP A 15 -14.97 -1.30 12.92
C ASP A 15 -14.36 -0.86 11.60
N ALA A 16 -13.04 -0.70 11.54
CA ALA A 16 -12.34 -0.28 10.32
C ALA A 16 -12.51 -1.29 9.19
N TYR A 17 -12.39 -0.78 7.97
CA TYR A 17 -12.35 -1.64 6.79
C TYR A 17 -11.17 -1.28 5.90
N VAL A 18 -10.76 -2.23 5.08
CA VAL A 18 -9.70 -2.06 4.09
C VAL A 18 -10.20 -2.54 2.75
N ASN A 19 -9.97 -1.72 1.73
CA ASN A 19 -10.26 -2.10 0.34
C ASN A 19 -8.95 -2.21 -0.43
N TRP A 20 -8.74 -3.34 -1.07
CA TRP A 20 -7.69 -3.53 -2.07
C TRP A 20 -8.34 -3.45 -3.45
N HIS A 21 -8.28 -2.26 -4.05
CA HIS A 21 -9.02 -1.96 -5.26
C HIS A 21 -8.55 -2.73 -6.49
N CYS A 22 -7.25 -2.96 -6.62
CA CYS A 22 -6.72 -3.64 -7.80
C CYS A 22 -7.09 -5.13 -7.87
N THR A 23 -7.40 -5.74 -6.75
CA THR A 23 -7.89 -7.13 -6.69
C THR A 23 -9.38 -7.21 -6.36
N ASN A 24 -10.05 -6.06 -6.19
CA ASN A 24 -11.47 -5.96 -5.90
C ASN A 24 -11.85 -6.72 -4.61
N GLU A 25 -11.08 -6.47 -3.54
CA GLU A 25 -11.28 -7.11 -2.25
C GLU A 25 -11.64 -6.09 -1.17
N HIS A 26 -12.63 -6.42 -0.35
CA HIS A 26 -13.03 -5.66 0.81
C HIS A 26 -12.83 -6.51 2.06
N PHE A 27 -12.15 -5.96 3.06
CA PHE A 27 -11.83 -6.66 4.31
C PHE A 27 -12.38 -5.89 5.51
N ASN A 28 -12.93 -6.60 6.48
CA ASN A 28 -13.04 -6.05 7.83
C ASN A 28 -11.64 -6.12 8.48
N LEU A 29 -11.50 -5.60 9.69
CA LEU A 29 -10.19 -5.55 10.34
C LEU A 29 -9.58 -6.94 10.54
N ASP A 30 -10.37 -7.91 11.02
CA ASP A 30 -9.87 -9.26 11.24
C ASP A 30 -9.40 -9.92 9.95
N GLU A 31 -10.17 -9.76 8.87
CA GLU A 31 -9.81 -10.27 7.54
C GLU A 31 -8.54 -9.59 7.00
N TYR A 32 -8.43 -8.28 7.16
CA TYR A 32 -7.23 -7.55 6.75
C TYR A 32 -5.98 -8.03 7.48
N ILE A 33 -6.09 -8.26 8.78
CA ILE A 33 -4.98 -8.78 9.58
C ILE A 33 -4.51 -10.14 9.03
N ILE A 34 -5.45 -11.02 8.72
CA ILE A 34 -5.13 -12.32 8.13
C ILE A 34 -4.41 -12.13 6.79
N ALA A 35 -4.99 -11.33 5.89
CA ALA A 35 -4.45 -11.12 4.56
C ALA A 35 -3.05 -10.50 4.61
N ASN A 36 -2.86 -9.52 5.50
CA ASN A 36 -1.59 -8.80 5.60
C ASN A 36 -0.51 -9.60 6.33
N CYS A 37 -0.86 -10.23 7.45
CA CYS A 37 0.12 -10.95 8.28
C CYS A 37 0.50 -12.31 7.71
N GLU A 38 -0.40 -12.95 6.98
CA GLU A 38 -0.15 -14.26 6.36
C GLU A 38 0.34 -14.14 4.91
N TYR A 39 0.52 -12.93 4.41
CA TYR A 39 1.09 -12.72 3.07
C TYR A 39 2.51 -13.28 3.03
N PRO A 40 2.82 -14.18 2.06
CA PRO A 40 4.10 -14.88 2.07
C PRO A 40 5.30 -13.96 1.88
N GLY A 41 6.39 -14.28 2.57
CA GLY A 41 7.67 -13.61 2.42
C GLY A 41 7.91 -12.50 3.44
N GLU A 42 9.12 -11.98 3.43
CA GLU A 42 9.54 -10.82 4.22
C GLU A 42 9.56 -9.59 3.32
N TRP A 43 8.80 -8.57 3.70
CA TRP A 43 8.59 -7.38 2.89
C TRP A 43 9.08 -6.13 3.60
N ASN A 44 9.63 -5.21 2.81
CA ASN A 44 10.01 -3.87 3.25
C ASN A 44 9.15 -2.84 2.54
N GLY A 45 8.93 -1.71 3.21
CA GLY A 45 8.20 -0.59 2.63
C GLY A 45 8.90 0.72 2.93
N VAL A 46 8.99 1.58 1.94
CA VAL A 46 9.54 2.93 2.07
C VAL A 46 8.48 3.92 1.61
N VAL A 47 8.04 4.80 2.51
CA VAL A 47 7.10 5.86 2.17
C VAL A 47 7.86 6.92 1.37
N GLU A 48 7.43 7.15 0.13
CA GLU A 48 8.06 8.10 -0.78
C GLU A 48 7.35 9.45 -0.78
N ARG A 49 6.08 9.46 -0.44
CA ARG A 49 5.26 10.66 -0.52
C ARG A 49 4.12 10.61 0.48
N THR A 50 3.82 11.73 1.12
CA THR A 50 2.72 11.88 2.07
C THR A 50 2.02 13.20 1.81
N GLU A 51 0.68 13.15 1.72
CA GLU A 51 -0.17 14.35 1.63
C GLU A 51 -1.26 14.26 2.70
N GLU A 52 -1.55 15.38 3.36
CA GLU A 52 -2.59 15.45 4.40
C GLU A 52 -3.68 16.45 4.00
N MET A 53 -4.94 16.04 4.20
CA MET A 53 -6.11 16.89 3.95
C MET A 53 -7.17 16.60 5.02
N GLY A 54 -7.20 17.43 6.08
CA GLY A 54 -8.11 17.20 7.20
C GLY A 54 -7.82 15.86 7.89
N ASN A 55 -8.82 14.98 7.91
CA ASN A 55 -8.68 13.64 8.50
C ASN A 55 -8.26 12.58 7.47
N LEU A 56 -7.88 12.99 6.28
CA LEU A 56 -7.40 12.10 5.21
C LEU A 56 -5.89 12.22 5.07
N LEU A 57 -5.21 11.10 5.12
CA LEU A 57 -3.78 10.97 4.84
C LEU A 57 -3.62 10.14 3.59
N VAL A 58 -2.90 10.66 2.59
CA VAL A 58 -2.57 9.91 1.38
C VAL A 58 -1.08 9.63 1.38
N THR A 59 -0.71 8.36 1.22
CA THR A 59 0.69 7.96 1.15
C THR A 59 0.96 7.19 -0.12
N VAL A 60 2.18 7.30 -0.63
CA VAL A 60 2.69 6.44 -1.68
C VAL A 60 3.92 5.74 -1.14
N ALA A 61 3.94 4.43 -1.18
CA ALA A 61 5.06 3.64 -0.68
C ALA A 61 5.58 2.70 -1.76
N ASN A 62 6.88 2.51 -1.76
CA ASN A 62 7.52 1.45 -2.52
C ASN A 62 7.63 0.23 -1.60
N VAL A 63 7.13 -0.90 -2.06
CA VAL A 63 7.10 -2.16 -1.31
C VAL A 63 7.84 -3.23 -2.11
N TYR A 64 8.74 -3.92 -1.47
CA TYR A 64 9.58 -4.94 -2.10
C TYR A 64 9.95 -6.03 -1.10
N PRO A 65 10.17 -7.28 -1.57
CA PRO A 65 10.64 -8.33 -0.69
C PRO A 65 12.11 -8.13 -0.33
N LYS A 66 12.57 -8.84 0.70
CA LYS A 66 13.93 -8.74 1.19
C LYS A 66 14.97 -8.99 0.09
N ASP A 67 14.72 -9.93 -0.82
CA ASP A 67 15.62 -10.26 -1.93
C ASP A 67 15.53 -9.29 -3.11
N LYS A 68 14.59 -8.33 -3.06
CA LYS A 68 14.37 -7.31 -4.11
C LYS A 68 14.05 -7.89 -5.49
N SER A 69 13.51 -9.10 -5.55
CA SER A 69 13.18 -9.78 -6.80
C SER A 69 12.06 -9.11 -7.58
N VAL A 70 11.15 -8.42 -6.86
CA VAL A 70 10.04 -7.67 -7.44
C VAL A 70 9.90 -6.34 -6.70
N SER A 71 9.10 -5.43 -7.23
CA SER A 71 8.83 -4.15 -6.58
C SER A 71 7.41 -3.71 -6.92
N PHE A 72 6.75 -3.12 -5.94
CA PHE A 72 5.41 -2.58 -6.10
C PHE A 72 5.36 -1.16 -5.58
N HIS A 73 4.40 -0.38 -6.08
CA HIS A 73 4.00 0.86 -5.44
C HIS A 73 2.57 0.72 -4.97
N VAL A 74 2.29 1.26 -3.78
CA VAL A 74 0.93 1.32 -3.23
C VAL A 74 0.59 2.76 -2.90
N THR A 75 -0.56 3.20 -3.40
CA THR A 75 -1.17 4.47 -3.00
C THR A 75 -2.27 4.16 -2.01
N SER A 76 -2.15 4.73 -0.81
CA SER A 76 -3.06 4.47 0.30
C SER A 76 -3.81 5.74 0.69
N PHE A 77 -5.14 5.64 0.78
CA PHE A 77 -6.02 6.68 1.29
C PHE A 77 -6.47 6.26 2.68
N ILE A 78 -5.99 6.97 3.69
CA ILE A 78 -6.14 6.60 5.10
C ILE A 78 -7.00 7.63 5.79
N ARG A 79 -8.19 7.21 6.28
CA ARG A 79 -9.03 8.10 7.08
C ARG A 79 -8.83 7.82 8.55
N ILE A 80 -8.59 8.90 9.30
CA ILE A 80 -8.27 8.84 10.73
C ILE A 80 -9.33 9.62 11.50
N VAL A 81 -9.92 8.98 12.50
CA VAL A 81 -10.88 9.62 13.40
C VAL A 81 -10.51 9.20 14.83
N ASN A 82 -10.42 10.18 15.74
CA ASN A 82 -10.03 9.95 17.14
C ASN A 82 -8.72 9.16 17.26
N ASP A 83 -7.72 9.55 16.45
CA ASP A 83 -6.38 8.98 16.43
C ASP A 83 -6.31 7.51 15.96
N LYS A 84 -7.40 7.02 15.36
CA LYS A 84 -7.42 5.65 14.82
C LYS A 84 -7.89 5.63 13.37
N ILE A 85 -7.35 4.69 12.61
CA ILE A 85 -7.72 4.49 11.21
C ILE A 85 -9.10 3.84 11.16
N ILE A 86 -10.02 4.47 10.43
CA ILE A 86 -11.38 3.94 10.23
C ILE A 86 -11.57 3.34 8.84
N SER A 87 -10.75 3.73 7.89
CA SER A 87 -10.77 3.13 6.55
C SER A 87 -9.42 3.25 5.88
N LEU A 88 -9.11 2.28 5.06
CA LEU A 88 -7.88 2.23 4.28
C LEU A 88 -8.25 1.75 2.87
N ASP A 89 -8.05 2.62 1.89
CA ASP A 89 -8.24 2.28 0.49
C ASP A 89 -6.89 2.22 -0.18
N GLU A 90 -6.52 1.08 -0.73
CA GLU A 90 -5.20 0.86 -1.32
C GLU A 90 -5.28 0.48 -2.79
N TYR A 91 -4.40 1.10 -3.57
CA TYR A 91 -4.23 0.86 -5.00
C TYR A 91 -2.80 0.39 -5.22
N TRP A 92 -2.65 -0.88 -5.54
CA TRP A 92 -1.35 -1.54 -5.73
C TRP A 92 -1.02 -1.63 -7.22
N ALA A 93 0.23 -1.36 -7.57
CA ALA A 93 0.71 -1.49 -8.94
C ALA A 93 2.09 -2.13 -8.95
N ASP A 94 2.30 -3.04 -9.89
CA ASP A 94 3.61 -3.61 -10.12
C ASP A 94 4.51 -2.57 -10.80
N ASP A 95 5.76 -2.47 -10.33
CA ASP A 95 6.76 -1.68 -11.03
C ASP A 95 7.26 -2.45 -12.23
N SER A 96 7.41 -1.79 -13.34
CA SER A 96 7.83 -2.41 -14.59
C SER A 96 8.59 -1.42 -15.46
N ASP A 97 9.25 -1.95 -16.48
CA ASP A 97 9.91 -1.12 -17.47
C ASP A 97 8.89 -0.46 -18.39
N ALA A 98 9.28 0.63 -19.01
CA ALA A 98 8.48 1.25 -20.05
C ALA A 98 8.23 0.26 -21.19
N PRO A 99 7.03 0.26 -21.79
CA PRO A 99 6.74 -0.63 -22.93
C PRO A 99 7.67 -0.38 -24.10
N GLN A 100 7.97 -1.43 -24.85
CA GLN A 100 8.92 -1.39 -25.95
C GLN A 100 8.58 -0.33 -27.01
N TRP A 101 7.28 -0.13 -27.30
CA TRP A 101 6.89 0.83 -28.33
C TRP A 101 7.31 2.27 -27.98
N ARG A 102 7.28 2.64 -26.69
CA ARG A 102 7.75 3.96 -26.23
C ARG A 102 9.27 4.05 -26.26
N LEU A 103 9.95 2.97 -25.89
CA LEU A 103 11.41 2.92 -25.96
C LEU A 103 11.90 3.06 -27.41
N ASP A 104 11.22 2.40 -28.34
CA ASP A 104 11.54 2.49 -29.77
C ASP A 104 11.39 3.90 -30.33
N LYS A 105 10.45 4.66 -29.79
CA LYS A 105 10.22 6.06 -30.20
C LYS A 105 11.15 7.06 -29.51
N HIS A 106 11.95 6.61 -28.57
CA HIS A 106 12.85 7.46 -27.77
C HIS A 106 12.15 8.62 -27.08
N ILE A 107 10.94 8.38 -26.57
CA ILE A 107 10.16 9.36 -25.81
C ILE A 107 10.20 9.04 -24.33
N GLY A 108 10.27 10.10 -23.54
CA GLY A 108 10.41 9.96 -22.08
C GLY A 108 11.83 9.64 -21.66
N THR A 109 12.10 9.89 -20.40
CA THR A 109 13.38 9.58 -19.75
C THR A 109 13.11 9.05 -18.35
N ALA A 110 14.07 8.33 -17.78
CA ALA A 110 13.93 7.80 -16.43
C ALA A 110 13.73 8.93 -15.41
N ILE A 111 12.84 8.68 -14.42
CA ILE A 111 12.63 9.59 -13.31
C ILE A 111 13.83 9.55 -12.34
N LYS A 112 14.41 8.36 -12.21
CA LYS A 112 15.52 8.10 -11.28
C LYS A 112 16.70 7.47 -12.00
#